data_97e3094cf97cb20fea8cc3817aa8629a
#
_entry.id   97e3094cf97cb20fea8cc3817aa8629a
#
_cell.length_a   1.000
_cell.length_b   1.000
_cell.length_c   1.000
_cell.angle_alpha   90.00
_cell.angle_beta   90.00
_cell.angle_gamma   90.00
#
_symmetry.space_group_name_H-M   'P 1'
#
loop_
_entity.id
_entity.type
_entity.pdbx_description
1 polymer ?
#
loop_
_entity_poly.entity_id
_entity_poly.type
_entity_poly.pdbx_seq_one_letter_code
_entity_poly.pdbx_strand_id
1 'polypeptide(L)'
;MDTESLRKQGAVLLAQSGGCAVWQFCNETGEGTMTTYEVFPGVMLGFNDFHMEYFESRYVADRRLLAIDHCREGRMEYSPGNDRLAYTAAGDMKLDLRQQHTGTFVFPSHHYHGLTVAFDRDIVQRSLPQEVRDFPVTPETVIARWELGACPRVVHGAEAMERIFGELYRVPEQIRIPYFKVKILELLLCLDAMPIPAEGETPYFCRTQVERSRPSTPSSGSMWGRTSPRRRSPAASPSP
;
A
#
# COMPACT_ATOMS: atom_id res chain seq x y z
N MET A 1 -9.91 5.62 7.61
CA MET A 1 -10.38 5.62 6.20
C MET A 1 -11.84 5.23 6.26
N ASP A 2 -12.75 6.05 5.77
CA ASP A 2 -14.17 5.72 5.87
C ASP A 2 -14.63 4.80 4.72
N THR A 3 -15.72 4.09 4.97
CA THR A 3 -16.35 3.15 4.03
C THR A 3 -16.73 3.82 2.70
N GLU A 4 -17.13 5.08 2.74
CA GLU A 4 -17.54 5.83 1.55
C GLU A 4 -16.35 6.16 0.65
N SER A 5 -15.22 6.53 1.23
CA SER A 5 -13.98 6.80 0.50
C SER A 5 -13.46 5.56 -0.21
N LEU A 6 -13.57 4.37 0.38
CA LEU A 6 -13.20 3.10 -0.27
C LEU A 6 -14.13 2.78 -1.45
N ARG A 7 -15.44 2.97 -1.28
CA ARG A 7 -16.41 2.77 -2.38
C ARG A 7 -16.17 3.72 -3.56
N LYS A 8 -15.83 4.98 -3.29
CA LYS A 8 -15.48 5.96 -4.34
C LYS A 8 -14.24 5.56 -5.15
N GLN A 9 -13.39 4.70 -4.60
CA GLN A 9 -12.22 4.12 -5.27
C GLN A 9 -12.55 2.85 -6.07
N GLY A 10 -13.81 2.46 -6.15
CA GLY A 10 -14.22 1.23 -6.82
C GLY A 10 -14.06 -0.04 -5.99
N ALA A 11 -13.79 0.09 -4.68
CA ALA A 11 -13.73 -1.06 -3.80
C ALA A 11 -15.13 -1.66 -3.57
N VAL A 12 -15.22 -2.97 -3.63
CA VAL A 12 -16.42 -3.75 -3.33
C VAL A 12 -16.32 -4.29 -1.91
N LEU A 13 -17.32 -4.01 -1.08
CA LEU A 13 -17.40 -4.58 0.26
C LEU A 13 -17.85 -6.05 0.16
N LEU A 14 -16.96 -6.98 0.52
CA LEU A 14 -17.25 -8.42 0.50
C LEU A 14 -17.91 -8.89 1.80
N ALA A 15 -17.43 -8.39 2.93
CA ALA A 15 -17.92 -8.78 4.26
C ALA A 15 -17.73 -7.65 5.27
N GLN A 16 -18.61 -7.58 6.26
CA GLN A 16 -18.48 -6.66 7.40
C GLN A 16 -19.07 -7.29 8.64
N SER A 17 -18.31 -7.31 9.74
CA SER A 17 -18.75 -7.82 11.05
C SER A 17 -17.86 -7.29 12.16
N GLY A 18 -18.42 -6.88 13.29
CA GLY A 18 -17.67 -6.62 14.52
C GLY A 18 -16.52 -5.62 14.43
N GLY A 19 -16.66 -4.55 13.63
CA GLY A 19 -15.59 -3.57 13.40
C GLY A 19 -14.52 -4.02 12.37
N CYS A 20 -14.72 -5.19 11.75
CA CYS A 20 -13.90 -5.70 10.64
C CYS A 20 -14.67 -5.56 9.32
N ALA A 21 -13.99 -5.13 8.26
CA ALA A 21 -14.53 -5.09 6.91
C ALA A 21 -13.50 -5.60 5.91
N VAL A 22 -13.97 -6.38 4.93
CA VAL A 22 -13.15 -6.92 3.84
C VAL A 22 -13.57 -6.27 2.54
N TRP A 23 -12.62 -5.68 1.86
CA TRP A 23 -12.79 -4.94 0.60
C TRP A 23 -12.05 -5.64 -0.51
N GLN A 24 -12.64 -5.69 -1.68
CA GLN A 24 -12.00 -6.17 -2.91
C GLN A 24 -11.80 -5.01 -3.89
N PHE A 25 -10.66 -5.03 -4.53
CA PHE A 25 -10.27 -4.15 -5.63
C PHE A 25 -9.94 -5.01 -6.84
N CYS A 26 -10.44 -4.62 -8.02
CA CYS A 26 -10.16 -5.33 -9.25
C CYS A 26 -9.90 -4.33 -10.38
N ASN A 27 -8.98 -4.69 -11.26
CA ASN A 27 -8.80 -4.04 -12.56
C ASN A 27 -8.38 -5.10 -13.61
N GLU A 28 -8.03 -4.66 -14.83
CA GLU A 28 -7.65 -5.57 -15.91
C GLU A 28 -6.32 -6.30 -15.66
N THR A 29 -5.53 -5.91 -14.66
CA THR A 29 -4.22 -6.54 -14.34
C THR A 29 -4.29 -7.52 -13.19
N GLY A 30 -5.40 -7.56 -12.45
CA GLY A 30 -5.57 -8.47 -11.33
C GLY A 30 -6.54 -7.99 -10.26
N GLU A 31 -6.36 -8.53 -9.08
CA GLU A 31 -7.21 -8.25 -7.92
C GLU A 31 -6.41 -8.03 -6.64
N GLY A 32 -7.04 -7.40 -5.67
CA GLY A 32 -6.47 -7.21 -4.34
C GLY A 32 -7.55 -7.17 -3.28
N THR A 33 -7.15 -7.45 -2.06
CA THR A 33 -8.01 -7.34 -0.89
C THR A 33 -7.42 -6.41 0.15
N MET A 34 -8.30 -5.71 0.86
CA MET A 34 -7.95 -4.95 2.06
C MET A 34 -8.88 -5.38 3.19
N THR A 35 -8.31 -5.92 4.26
CA THR A 35 -9.05 -6.24 5.49
C THR A 35 -8.81 -5.16 6.51
N THR A 36 -9.85 -4.43 6.90
CA THR A 36 -9.75 -3.28 7.82
C THR A 36 -10.37 -3.60 9.17
N TYR A 37 -9.75 -3.12 10.24
CA TYR A 37 -10.22 -3.20 11.61
C TYR A 37 -10.29 -1.81 12.23
N GLU A 38 -11.41 -1.44 12.81
CA GLU A 38 -11.50 -0.29 13.70
C GLU A 38 -10.97 -0.70 15.08
N VAL A 39 -9.76 -0.26 15.42
CA VAL A 39 -9.07 -0.64 16.67
C VAL A 39 -9.50 0.25 17.83
N PHE A 40 -9.53 1.55 17.59
CA PHE A 40 -10.11 2.58 18.44
C PHE A 40 -10.95 3.50 17.56
N PRO A 41 -11.90 4.28 18.13
CA PRO A 41 -12.55 5.32 17.36
C PRO A 41 -11.50 6.25 16.71
N GLY A 42 -11.53 6.32 15.37
CA GLY A 42 -10.55 7.08 14.59
C GLY A 42 -9.20 6.39 14.37
N VAL A 43 -9.01 5.16 14.81
CA VAL A 43 -7.80 4.37 14.52
C VAL A 43 -8.17 3.10 13.77
N MET A 44 -7.66 2.99 12.56
CA MET A 44 -7.87 1.85 11.67
C MET A 44 -6.56 1.11 11.44
N LEU A 45 -6.62 -0.22 11.48
CA LEU A 45 -5.58 -1.11 10.99
C LEU A 45 -6.10 -1.81 9.74
N GLY A 46 -5.39 -1.69 8.62
CA GLY A 46 -5.71 -2.32 7.35
C GLY A 46 -4.59 -3.28 6.92
N PHE A 47 -4.96 -4.49 6.51
CA PHE A 47 -4.06 -5.45 5.86
C PHE A 47 -4.34 -5.44 4.36
N ASN A 48 -3.30 -5.23 3.58
CA ASN A 48 -3.36 -5.12 2.13
C ASN A 48 -2.72 -6.35 1.50
N ASP A 49 -3.40 -6.95 0.55
CA ASP A 49 -2.92 -8.09 -0.24
C ASP A 49 -3.35 -7.89 -1.69
N PHE A 50 -2.41 -7.43 -2.53
CA PHE A 50 -2.65 -7.08 -3.92
C PHE A 50 -1.85 -8.00 -4.84
N HIS A 51 -2.54 -8.59 -5.82
CA HIS A 51 -2.00 -9.42 -6.89
C HIS A 51 -2.38 -8.79 -8.23
N MET A 52 -1.73 -7.69 -8.58
CA MET A 52 -1.99 -6.88 -9.79
C MET A 52 -0.73 -6.10 -10.17
N GLU A 53 -0.68 -5.56 -11.39
CA GLU A 53 0.45 -4.74 -11.83
C GLU A 53 0.39 -3.32 -11.28
N TYR A 54 -0.82 -2.76 -11.16
CA TYR A 54 -1.02 -1.42 -10.65
C TYR A 54 -2.39 -1.24 -10.02
N PHE A 55 -2.50 -0.19 -9.23
CA PHE A 55 -3.75 0.27 -8.63
C PHE A 55 -3.89 1.79 -8.82
N GLU A 56 -5.03 2.22 -9.36
CA GLU A 56 -5.39 3.65 -9.47
C GLU A 56 -6.12 4.09 -8.21
N SER A 57 -5.43 4.84 -7.35
CA SER A 57 -6.07 5.42 -6.17
C SER A 57 -6.63 6.81 -6.45
N ARG A 58 -7.85 7.04 -6.02
CA ARG A 58 -8.56 8.35 -6.05
C ARG A 58 -8.93 8.80 -4.63
N TYR A 59 -8.19 8.31 -3.66
CA TYR A 59 -8.49 8.59 -2.27
C TYR A 59 -8.24 10.06 -1.93
N VAL A 60 -9.30 10.76 -1.54
CA VAL A 60 -9.26 12.10 -0.97
C VAL A 60 -10.02 12.05 0.35
N ALA A 61 -9.36 12.40 1.43
CA ALA A 61 -9.98 12.52 2.74
C ALA A 61 -10.27 13.99 3.04
N ASP A 62 -11.43 14.25 3.63
CA ASP A 62 -11.77 15.58 4.16
C ASP A 62 -10.89 15.95 5.37
N ARG A 63 -10.15 14.99 5.89
CA ARG A 63 -9.36 15.07 7.14
C ARG A 63 -7.93 14.63 6.90
N ARG A 64 -7.02 15.21 7.68
CA ARG A 64 -5.62 14.78 7.68
C ARG A 64 -5.47 13.52 8.52
N LEU A 65 -5.08 12.43 7.89
CA LEU A 65 -4.73 11.21 8.59
C LEU A 65 -3.22 11.16 8.82
N LEU A 66 -2.78 10.75 10.01
CA LEU A 66 -1.45 10.16 10.14
C LEU A 66 -1.56 8.72 9.66
N ALA A 67 -0.81 8.37 8.64
CA ALA A 67 -0.74 7.01 8.12
C ALA A 67 0.67 6.45 8.30
N ILE A 68 0.74 5.19 8.75
CA ILE A 68 1.95 4.41 8.92
C ILE A 68 1.76 3.14 8.11
N ASP A 69 2.48 3.04 6.99
CA ASP A 69 2.45 1.87 6.12
C ASP A 69 3.70 1.02 6.38
N HIS A 70 3.55 -0.29 6.39
CA HIS A 70 4.65 -1.25 6.40
C HIS A 70 4.48 -2.21 5.22
N CYS A 71 5.53 -2.35 4.43
CA CYS A 71 5.59 -3.34 3.36
C CYS A 71 6.21 -4.63 3.90
N ARG A 72 5.44 -5.72 3.89
CA ARG A 72 5.90 -7.03 4.30
C ARG A 72 6.57 -7.78 3.16
N GLU A 73 5.93 -7.77 1.99
CA GLU A 73 6.39 -8.50 0.81
C GLU A 73 6.09 -7.68 -0.45
N GLY A 74 6.95 -7.83 -1.45
CA GLY A 74 6.83 -7.12 -2.70
C GLY A 74 7.42 -5.71 -2.65
N ARG A 75 6.92 -4.86 -3.55
CA ARG A 75 7.34 -3.48 -3.69
C ARG A 75 6.20 -2.65 -4.28
N MET A 76 6.02 -1.46 -3.76
CA MET A 76 5.09 -0.47 -4.29
C MET A 76 5.86 0.76 -4.74
N GLU A 77 5.67 1.18 -5.98
CA GLU A 77 6.21 2.41 -6.54
C GLU A 77 5.08 3.42 -6.77
N TYR A 78 5.34 4.67 -6.48
CA TYR A 78 4.37 5.76 -6.66
C TYR A 78 5.07 7.09 -6.95
N SER A 79 4.36 8.00 -7.60
CA SER A 79 4.86 9.34 -7.86
C SER A 79 4.29 10.33 -6.82
N PRO A 80 5.13 10.92 -5.97
CA PRO A 80 4.68 11.96 -5.04
C PRO A 80 4.49 13.32 -5.74
N GLY A 81 4.64 13.40 -7.05
CA GLY A 81 4.61 14.61 -7.87
C GLY A 81 6.00 15.05 -8.33
N ASN A 82 6.05 16.09 -9.21
CA ASN A 82 7.29 16.70 -9.71
C ASN A 82 8.27 15.71 -10.37
N ASP A 83 7.77 14.77 -11.15
CA ASP A 83 8.59 13.79 -11.90
C ASP A 83 9.52 12.92 -11.03
N ARG A 84 9.19 12.81 -9.74
CA ARG A 84 9.90 11.97 -8.79
C ARG A 84 9.17 10.63 -8.64
N LEU A 85 9.93 9.58 -8.50
CA LEU A 85 9.44 8.25 -8.15
C LEU A 85 9.92 7.90 -6.75
N ALA A 86 9.00 7.49 -5.90
CA ALA A 86 9.28 6.93 -4.59
C ALA A 86 8.86 5.47 -4.58
N TYR A 87 9.43 4.70 -3.68
CA TYR A 87 9.03 3.32 -3.48
C TYR A 87 9.01 2.93 -2.00
N THR A 88 8.31 1.86 -1.71
CA THR A 88 8.31 1.15 -0.43
C THR A 88 8.51 -0.33 -0.75
N ALA A 89 9.56 -0.93 -0.25
CA ALA A 89 9.93 -2.33 -0.47
C ALA A 89 9.75 -3.16 0.81
N ALA A 90 9.92 -4.46 0.71
CA ALA A 90 9.81 -5.36 1.86
C ALA A 90 10.75 -4.94 3.01
N GLY A 91 10.21 -4.84 4.24
CA GLY A 91 10.88 -4.34 5.43
C GLY A 91 10.85 -2.82 5.59
N ASP A 92 10.34 -2.08 4.62
CA ASP A 92 10.25 -0.62 4.72
C ASP A 92 9.00 -0.17 5.48
N MET A 93 9.15 0.92 6.22
CA MET A 93 8.06 1.64 6.85
C MET A 93 7.95 3.05 6.25
N LYS A 94 6.73 3.50 5.99
CA LYS A 94 6.44 4.84 5.48
C LYS A 94 5.48 5.57 6.43
N LEU A 95 5.80 6.81 6.79
CA LEU A 95 4.94 7.70 7.54
C LEU A 95 4.54 8.88 6.65
N ASP A 96 3.26 9.20 6.58
CA ASP A 96 2.77 10.37 5.86
C ASP A 96 1.54 11.01 6.50
N LEU A 97 1.38 12.32 6.25
CA LEU A 97 0.13 13.03 6.51
C LEU A 97 -0.76 12.90 5.29
N ARG A 98 -1.65 11.92 5.33
CA ARG A 98 -2.49 11.55 4.20
C ARG A 98 -3.76 12.39 4.15
N GLN A 99 -3.78 13.41 3.30
CA GLN A 99 -5.01 14.12 2.89
C GLN A 99 -5.56 13.53 1.60
N GLN A 100 -4.67 13.16 0.70
CA GLN A 100 -5.01 12.53 -0.56
C GLN A 100 -3.97 11.46 -0.88
N HIS A 101 -4.44 10.39 -1.48
CA HIS A 101 -3.63 9.28 -1.93
C HIS A 101 -4.09 8.95 -3.35
N THR A 102 -3.80 9.91 -4.24
CA THR A 102 -4.25 9.87 -5.64
C THR A 102 -3.10 9.54 -6.57
N GLY A 103 -3.40 8.84 -7.65
CA GLY A 103 -2.44 8.47 -8.68
C GLY A 103 -2.26 6.97 -8.82
N THR A 104 -1.32 6.61 -9.68
CA THR A 104 -1.00 5.22 -10.00
C THR A 104 0.05 4.69 -9.02
N PHE A 105 -0.29 3.60 -8.36
CA PHE A 105 0.61 2.78 -7.54
C PHE A 105 0.96 1.53 -8.33
N VAL A 106 2.24 1.33 -8.62
CA VAL A 106 2.73 0.21 -9.44
C VAL A 106 3.35 -0.84 -8.54
N PHE A 107 3.04 -2.10 -8.82
CA PHE A 107 3.60 -3.27 -8.13
C PHE A 107 4.50 -4.04 -9.12
N PRO A 108 5.81 -3.75 -9.18
CA PRO A 108 6.69 -4.32 -10.20
C PRO A 108 6.80 -5.86 -10.16
N SER A 109 6.55 -6.46 -9.00
CA SER A 109 6.50 -7.91 -8.81
C SER A 109 5.09 -8.49 -9.00
N HIS A 110 4.11 -7.70 -9.43
CA HIS A 110 2.67 -8.07 -9.50
C HIS A 110 2.09 -8.51 -8.16
N HIS A 111 2.75 -8.17 -7.08
CA HIS A 111 2.42 -8.57 -5.73
C HIS A 111 2.85 -7.51 -4.72
N TYR A 112 1.96 -7.21 -3.77
CA TYR A 112 2.22 -6.36 -2.62
C TYR A 112 1.44 -6.83 -1.42
N HIS A 113 2.14 -7.15 -0.34
CA HIS A 113 1.55 -7.49 0.93
C HIS A 113 2.07 -6.54 2.01
N GLY A 114 1.17 -5.88 2.70
CA GLY A 114 1.54 -4.88 3.69
C GLY A 114 0.40 -4.56 4.66
N LEU A 115 0.67 -3.66 5.58
CA LEU A 115 -0.36 -3.11 6.46
C LEU A 115 -0.28 -1.59 6.52
N THR A 116 -1.39 -0.99 6.90
CA THR A 116 -1.54 0.44 7.15
C THR A 116 -2.19 0.65 8.51
N VAL A 117 -1.56 1.45 9.36
CA VAL A 117 -2.19 2.02 10.55
C VAL A 117 -2.53 3.47 10.26
N ALA A 118 -3.81 3.83 10.34
CA ALA A 118 -4.28 5.19 10.07
C ALA A 118 -4.95 5.78 11.30
N PHE A 119 -4.56 7.00 11.66
CA PHE A 119 -5.12 7.79 12.75
C PHE A 119 -5.85 9.00 12.17
N ASP A 120 -7.18 9.06 12.39
CA ASP A 120 -7.96 10.28 12.17
C ASP A 120 -7.71 11.22 13.35
N ARG A 121 -6.92 12.26 13.13
CA ARG A 121 -6.44 13.16 14.18
C ARG A 121 -7.58 13.81 14.97
N ASP A 122 -8.61 14.24 14.27
CA ASP A 122 -9.76 14.93 14.90
C ASP A 122 -10.59 13.99 15.78
N ILE A 123 -10.73 12.73 15.37
CA ILE A 123 -11.47 11.73 16.13
C ILE A 123 -10.63 11.23 17.30
N VAL A 124 -9.38 10.85 17.05
CA VAL A 124 -8.47 10.28 18.07
C VAL A 124 -8.32 11.23 19.26
N GLN A 125 -8.15 12.53 19.02
CA GLN A 125 -8.01 13.52 20.07
C GLN A 125 -9.22 13.59 21.02
N ARG A 126 -10.42 13.23 20.53
CA ARG A 126 -11.67 13.28 21.32
C ARG A 126 -12.07 11.94 21.91
N SER A 127 -11.62 10.84 21.33
CA SER A 127 -12.22 9.51 21.53
C SER A 127 -11.29 8.49 22.18
N LEU A 128 -10.00 8.82 22.41
CA LEU A 128 -9.13 7.92 23.15
C LEU A 128 -9.60 7.79 24.62
N PRO A 129 -9.64 6.57 25.17
CA PRO A 129 -9.85 6.36 26.58
C PRO A 129 -8.92 7.24 27.43
N GLN A 130 -9.35 7.63 28.63
CA GLN A 130 -8.59 8.56 29.45
C GLN A 130 -7.20 8.03 29.77
N GLU A 131 -7.07 6.73 29.97
CA GLU A 131 -5.81 6.02 30.21
C GLU A 131 -4.79 6.18 29.05
N VAL A 132 -5.31 6.39 27.84
CA VAL A 132 -4.50 6.59 26.62
C VAL A 132 -4.30 8.09 26.36
N ARG A 133 -5.19 8.94 26.84
CA ARG A 133 -5.06 10.41 26.75
C ARG A 133 -3.85 10.92 27.52
N ASP A 134 -3.58 10.31 28.68
CA ASP A 134 -2.42 10.62 29.52
C ASP A 134 -1.15 9.90 29.03
N PHE A 135 -1.24 9.20 27.92
CA PHE A 135 -0.12 8.53 27.28
C PHE A 135 0.85 9.57 26.67
N PRO A 136 2.16 9.46 26.94
CA PRO A 136 3.10 10.51 26.58
C PRO A 136 3.26 10.71 25.07
N VAL A 137 2.87 9.73 24.27
CA VAL A 137 3.02 9.74 22.82
C VAL A 137 1.66 9.71 22.13
N THR A 138 1.38 10.73 21.35
CA THR A 138 0.16 10.89 20.56
C THR A 138 0.49 10.96 19.06
N PRO A 139 -0.48 10.83 18.14
CA PRO A 139 -0.26 11.09 16.73
C PRO A 139 0.39 12.45 16.46
N GLU A 140 0.01 13.49 17.22
CA GLU A 140 0.55 14.85 17.09
C GLU A 140 2.02 14.92 17.49
N THR A 141 2.43 14.25 18.58
CA THR A 141 3.85 14.22 18.99
C THR A 141 4.69 13.46 17.95
N VAL A 142 4.17 12.37 17.37
CA VAL A 142 4.84 11.66 16.28
C VAL A 142 4.98 12.56 15.05
N ILE A 143 3.91 13.26 14.65
CA ILE A 143 3.94 14.19 13.51
C ILE A 143 5.00 15.27 13.71
N ALA A 144 5.03 15.89 14.90
CA ALA A 144 5.99 16.94 15.23
C ALA A 144 7.42 16.40 15.24
N ARG A 145 7.65 15.25 15.88
CA ARG A 145 8.97 14.63 16.00
C ARG A 145 9.54 14.22 14.62
N TRP A 146 8.72 13.61 13.77
CA TRP A 146 9.12 13.15 12.44
C TRP A 146 9.07 14.26 11.39
N GLU A 147 8.69 15.47 11.77
CA GLU A 147 8.56 16.64 10.88
C GLU A 147 7.71 16.31 9.65
N LEU A 148 6.60 15.58 9.88
CA LEU A 148 5.74 15.14 8.79
C LEU A 148 5.03 16.33 8.17
N GLY A 149 5.15 16.46 6.86
CA GLY A 149 4.56 17.56 6.08
C GLY A 149 4.03 17.11 4.73
N ALA A 150 4.40 17.83 3.68
CA ALA A 150 3.95 17.53 2.32
C ALA A 150 4.58 16.26 1.72
N CYS A 151 5.76 15.85 2.23
CA CYS A 151 6.47 14.67 1.76
C CYS A 151 6.40 13.55 2.80
N PRO A 152 6.20 12.29 2.38
CA PRO A 152 6.28 11.15 3.28
C PRO A 152 7.73 10.94 3.76
N ARG A 153 7.88 10.33 4.94
CA ARG A 153 9.15 9.80 5.43
C ARG A 153 9.17 8.29 5.22
N VAL A 154 10.19 7.77 4.56
CA VAL A 154 10.39 6.33 4.38
C VAL A 154 11.60 5.91 5.18
N VAL A 155 11.45 4.86 5.98
CA VAL A 155 12.52 4.22 6.74
C VAL A 155 12.77 2.86 6.11
N HIS A 156 13.94 2.71 5.48
CA HIS A 156 14.32 1.46 4.84
C HIS A 156 14.85 0.47 5.88
N GLY A 157 14.43 -0.80 5.74
CA GLY A 157 14.85 -1.87 6.64
C GLY A 157 14.55 -1.55 8.10
N ALA A 158 13.31 -1.20 8.43
CA ALA A 158 12.88 -0.80 9.76
C ALA A 158 12.91 -1.98 10.77
N GLU A 159 14.08 -2.59 10.98
CA GLU A 159 14.28 -3.79 11.82
C GLU A 159 13.71 -3.63 13.22
N ALA A 160 13.85 -2.44 13.82
CA ALA A 160 13.29 -2.15 15.14
C ALA A 160 11.76 -2.31 15.20
N MET A 161 11.10 -2.14 14.07
CA MET A 161 9.64 -2.22 13.92
C MET A 161 9.16 -3.58 13.39
N GLU A 162 10.05 -4.39 12.81
CA GLU A 162 9.76 -5.70 12.23
C GLU A 162 9.00 -6.62 13.21
N ARG A 163 9.39 -6.60 14.49
CA ARG A 163 8.72 -7.41 15.50
C ARG A 163 7.28 -6.98 15.69
N ILE A 164 7.00 -5.66 15.79
CA ILE A 164 5.66 -5.13 16.01
C ILE A 164 4.77 -5.49 14.84
N PHE A 165 5.23 -5.20 13.62
CA PHE A 165 4.48 -5.49 12.41
C PHE A 165 4.31 -6.99 12.18
N GLY A 166 5.37 -7.79 12.39
CA GLY A 166 5.33 -9.24 12.24
C GLY A 166 4.33 -9.93 13.17
N GLU A 167 4.19 -9.43 14.41
CA GLU A 167 3.23 -9.94 15.37
C GLU A 167 1.78 -9.60 14.99
N LEU A 168 1.52 -8.44 14.36
CA LEU A 168 0.18 -8.05 13.90
C LEU A 168 -0.41 -9.03 12.87
N TYR A 169 0.42 -9.68 12.07
CA TYR A 169 -0.03 -10.68 11.08
C TYR A 169 -0.39 -12.05 11.68
N ARG A 170 0.00 -12.35 12.93
CA ARG A 170 -0.09 -13.68 13.53
C ARG A 170 -1.05 -13.75 14.72
N VAL A 171 -1.92 -12.79 14.88
CA VAL A 171 -2.79 -12.69 16.06
C VAL A 171 -3.95 -13.68 15.98
N PRO A 172 -4.14 -14.55 17.00
CA PRO A 172 -5.33 -15.39 17.08
C PRO A 172 -6.60 -14.56 17.10
N GLU A 173 -7.64 -15.07 16.44
CA GLU A 173 -8.90 -14.34 16.24
C GLU A 173 -9.55 -13.88 17.56
N GLN A 174 -9.50 -14.74 18.57
CA GLN A 174 -10.15 -14.54 19.88
C GLN A 174 -9.62 -13.31 20.64
N ILE A 175 -8.37 -12.93 20.41
CA ILE A 175 -7.71 -11.81 21.09
C ILE A 175 -7.36 -10.66 20.13
N ARG A 176 -7.79 -10.74 18.89
CA ARG A 176 -7.31 -9.87 17.80
C ARG A 176 -7.47 -8.38 18.12
N ILE A 177 -8.67 -7.94 18.43
CA ILE A 177 -8.92 -6.52 18.70
C ILE A 177 -8.20 -6.00 19.94
N PRO A 178 -8.29 -6.65 21.13
CA PRO A 178 -7.49 -6.25 22.29
C PRO A 178 -5.98 -6.22 22.02
N TYR A 179 -5.48 -7.20 21.27
CA TYR A 179 -4.07 -7.26 20.92
C TYR A 179 -3.65 -6.11 19.99
N PHE A 180 -4.45 -5.79 18.98
CA PHE A 180 -4.20 -4.65 18.11
C PHE A 180 -4.14 -3.34 18.88
N LYS A 181 -5.00 -3.15 19.89
CA LYS A 181 -4.96 -1.96 20.76
C LYS A 181 -3.60 -1.80 21.44
N VAL A 182 -3.08 -2.87 22.05
CA VAL A 182 -1.77 -2.87 22.70
C VAL A 182 -0.66 -2.57 21.69
N LYS A 183 -0.70 -3.21 20.52
CA LYS A 183 0.32 -3.03 19.48
C LYS A 183 0.33 -1.64 18.85
N ILE A 184 -0.82 -1.01 18.71
CA ILE A 184 -0.90 0.39 18.23
C ILE A 184 -0.23 1.34 19.24
N LEU A 185 -0.42 1.12 20.54
CA LEU A 185 0.26 1.92 21.57
C LEU A 185 1.77 1.66 21.61
N GLU A 186 2.18 0.40 21.51
CA GLU A 186 3.60 0.03 21.38
C GLU A 186 4.23 0.69 20.13
N LEU A 187 3.54 0.67 19.00
CA LEU A 187 3.98 1.33 17.77
C LEU A 187 4.24 2.82 17.98
N LEU A 188 3.34 3.55 18.63
CA LEU A 188 3.53 4.96 18.93
C LEU A 188 4.75 5.21 19.81
N LEU A 189 4.95 4.41 20.89
CA LEU A 189 6.13 4.51 21.76
C LEU A 189 7.43 4.25 20.99
N CYS A 190 7.45 3.23 20.14
CA CYS A 190 8.64 2.88 19.36
C CYS A 190 8.96 3.98 18.34
N LEU A 191 7.96 4.57 17.70
CA LEU A 191 8.15 5.71 16.79
C LEU A 191 8.72 6.94 17.50
N ASP A 192 8.33 7.16 18.75
CA ASP A 192 8.88 8.25 19.55
C ASP A 192 10.33 7.99 19.98
N ALA A 193 10.68 6.75 20.30
CA ALA A 193 12.02 6.36 20.72
C ALA A 193 13.01 6.16 19.56
N MET A 194 12.51 5.92 18.36
CA MET A 194 13.31 5.57 17.20
C MET A 194 14.17 6.74 16.71
N PRO A 195 15.44 6.53 16.32
CA PRO A 195 16.23 7.56 15.65
C PRO A 195 15.58 7.94 14.30
N ILE A 196 15.55 9.24 14.04
CA ILE A 196 15.01 9.74 12.76
C ILE A 196 16.12 9.68 11.73
N PRO A 197 15.92 9.03 10.57
CA PRO A 197 16.91 9.04 9.48
C PRO A 197 17.22 10.46 9.02
N ALA A 198 18.47 10.71 8.65
CA ALA A 198 18.88 12.02 8.14
C ALA A 198 18.12 12.40 6.87
N GLU A 199 17.92 13.72 6.66
CA GLU A 199 17.32 14.20 5.41
C GLU A 199 18.19 13.77 4.21
N GLY A 200 17.57 13.18 3.19
CA GLY A 200 18.24 12.70 1.97
C GLY A 200 18.35 11.18 1.86
N GLU A 201 18.05 10.42 2.91
CA GLU A 201 18.02 8.95 2.84
C GLU A 201 16.74 8.38 2.21
N THR A 202 15.73 9.22 1.95
CA THR A 202 14.56 8.79 1.17
C THR A 202 14.95 8.82 -0.32
N PRO A 203 15.10 7.67 -0.98
CA PRO A 203 15.51 7.66 -2.38
C PRO A 203 14.34 8.09 -3.27
N TYR A 204 14.36 9.36 -3.65
CA TYR A 204 13.58 9.82 -4.79
C TYR A 204 14.42 9.63 -6.04
N PHE A 205 13.98 8.76 -6.94
CA PHE A 205 14.63 8.59 -8.24
C PHE A 205 13.93 9.49 -9.26
N CYS A 206 14.73 10.09 -10.16
CA CYS A 206 14.15 10.71 -11.32
C CYS A 206 13.48 9.63 -12.18
N ARG A 207 12.23 9.82 -12.60
CA ARG A 207 11.43 8.86 -13.36
C ARG A 207 12.20 8.34 -14.60
N THR A 208 12.92 9.21 -15.28
CA THR A 208 13.77 8.86 -16.44
C THR A 208 14.91 7.91 -16.08
N GLN A 209 15.43 7.91 -14.86
CA GLN A 209 16.49 6.99 -14.42
C GLN A 209 15.91 5.58 -14.19
N VAL A 210 14.72 5.51 -13.59
CA VAL A 210 14.06 4.21 -13.30
C VAL A 210 13.59 3.55 -14.60
N GLU A 211 13.04 4.31 -15.54
CA GLU A 211 12.60 3.78 -16.83
C GLU A 211 13.77 3.21 -17.67
N ARG A 212 14.96 3.81 -17.56
CA ARG A 212 16.19 3.27 -18.19
C ARG A 212 16.73 2.01 -17.53
N SER A 213 16.43 1.81 -16.26
CA SER A 213 16.91 0.67 -15.46
C SER A 213 15.96 -0.54 -15.52
N ARG A 214 14.74 -0.36 -16.03
CA ARG A 214 13.81 -1.48 -16.22
C ARG A 214 14.28 -2.34 -17.40
N PRO A 215 14.41 -3.68 -17.23
CA PRO A 215 14.69 -4.55 -18.35
C PRO A 215 13.56 -4.39 -19.38
N SER A 216 13.93 -4.10 -20.63
CA SER A 216 12.98 -4.04 -21.74
C SER A 216 12.33 -5.40 -21.89
N THR A 217 11.08 -5.53 -21.54
CA THR A 217 10.27 -6.69 -21.89
C THR A 217 10.23 -6.73 -23.42
N PRO A 218 10.70 -7.81 -24.09
CA PRO A 218 10.61 -7.86 -25.54
C PRO A 218 9.14 -7.82 -25.92
N SER A 219 8.75 -6.75 -26.61
CA SER A 219 7.46 -6.65 -27.28
C SER A 219 7.30 -7.90 -28.15
N SER A 220 6.38 -8.78 -27.81
CA SER A 220 5.98 -9.92 -28.64
C SER A 220 5.25 -9.36 -29.86
N GLY A 221 6.06 -8.88 -30.83
CA GLY A 221 5.59 -8.54 -32.15
C GLY A 221 5.01 -9.78 -32.81
N SER A 222 3.70 -9.74 -33.03
CA SER A 222 2.94 -10.73 -33.78
C SER A 222 3.52 -10.90 -35.18
N MET A 223 4.39 -11.88 -35.38
CA MET A 223 4.75 -12.41 -36.68
C MET A 223 3.92 -13.67 -36.97
N TRP A 224 2.66 -13.49 -37.22
CA TRP A 224 1.88 -14.47 -37.97
C TRP A 224 1.76 -13.98 -39.39
N GLY A 225 2.84 -14.24 -40.18
CA GLY A 225 2.78 -14.20 -41.63
C GLY A 225 1.87 -15.32 -42.15
N ARG A 226 0.73 -14.93 -42.70
CA ARG A 226 -0.13 -15.81 -43.50
C ARG A 226 0.63 -16.24 -44.74
N THR A 227 1.16 -17.45 -44.76
CA THR A 227 1.51 -18.14 -46.00
C THR A 227 0.30 -18.92 -46.50
N SER A 228 -0.34 -18.41 -47.54
CA SER A 228 -1.36 -19.10 -48.30
C SER A 228 -0.71 -20.27 -49.10
N PRO A 229 -1.24 -21.47 -49.09
CA PRO A 229 -0.77 -22.54 -49.96
C PRO A 229 -1.23 -22.31 -51.41
N ARG A 230 -0.25 -22.15 -52.32
CA ARG A 230 -0.53 -22.20 -53.75
C ARG A 230 -1.11 -23.54 -54.14
N ARG A 231 -2.32 -23.53 -54.70
CA ARG A 231 -2.93 -24.64 -55.45
C ARG A 231 -2.06 -25.02 -56.61
N ARG A 232 -1.55 -26.25 -56.65
CA ARG A 232 -1.01 -26.89 -57.86
C ARG A 232 -2.17 -27.56 -58.60
N SER A 233 -2.36 -27.19 -59.87
CA SER A 233 -3.22 -27.88 -60.82
C SER A 233 -2.60 -29.22 -61.22
N PRO A 234 -3.41 -30.26 -61.43
CA PRO A 234 -2.92 -31.57 -61.92
C PRO A 234 -2.68 -31.54 -63.42
N ALA A 235 -1.51 -32.00 -63.82
CA ALA A 235 -1.17 -32.27 -65.22
C ALA A 235 -1.81 -33.57 -65.68
N ALA A 236 -2.30 -33.53 -66.91
CA ALA A 236 -2.94 -34.65 -67.63
C ALA A 236 -1.99 -35.80 -67.93
N SER A 237 -2.50 -37.00 -67.74
CA SER A 237 -1.83 -38.22 -68.23
C SER A 237 -2.24 -38.48 -69.71
N PRO A 238 -1.36 -38.98 -70.51
CA PRO A 238 -1.77 -39.62 -71.80
C PRO A 238 -1.90 -41.13 -71.62
N SER A 239 -2.99 -41.66 -72.22
CA SER A 239 -3.15 -43.07 -72.53
C SER A 239 -2.45 -43.41 -73.86
N PRO A 240 -2.22 -44.63 -74.19
CA PRO A 240 -3.15 -45.68 -74.50
C PRO A 240 -3.11 -46.86 -73.57
#